data_f2755c998df10bcbd0beac6d5dbcca67
#
_entry.id   f2755c998df10bcbd0beac6d5dbcca67
#
_cell.length_a   1.000
_cell.length_b   1.000
_cell.length_c   1.000
_cell.angle_alpha   90.00
_cell.angle_beta   90.00
_cell.angle_gamma   90.00
#
_symmetry.space_group_name_H-M   'P 1'
#
loop_
_entity.id
_entity.type
_entity.pdbx_description
1 polymer ?
#
loop_
_entity_poly.entity_id
_entity_poly.type
_entity_poly.pdbx_seq_one_letter_code
_entity_poly.pdbx_strand_id
1 'polypeptide(L)'
;MGQKTHPIGFRLGGVQDWRAHWFASKASDYRRLTEEDQKIRGLIQDRYAESGAISRVEIERGAQDLVVTINTARPGIIIGRGGTRVDELRGDLEKLTEKRSRLNIQEIRQPELDATLVGQSIAEQLERRVAYRRAVRLAMQRTMQSGALGIKVVVSGRLGGAEIARTDKQKEGRTPLHTLRAQIDFAVSEAKTTFGVVGVKVWIYTGDMIPSAENLRARAQSRLSLGASQEGQGAQGGSQKPSGGGGGRSGGRSGGGQSSGKASGARNDRGKK
;
A
#
# COMPACT_ATOMS: atom_id res chain seq x y z
N MET A 1 10.58 18.27 30.01
CA MET A 1 9.42 17.86 29.15
C MET A 1 9.55 16.38 28.89
N GLY A 2 8.48 15.59 29.13
CA GLY A 2 8.49 14.15 28.88
C GLY A 2 8.59 13.80 27.41
N GLN A 3 9.10 12.61 27.11
CA GLN A 3 9.10 12.05 25.76
C GLN A 3 7.67 11.74 25.31
N LYS A 4 7.42 11.84 24.00
CA LYS A 4 6.10 11.58 23.40
C LYS A 4 6.15 10.28 22.62
N THR A 5 5.15 9.44 22.83
CA THR A 5 4.99 8.19 22.08
C THR A 5 4.62 8.48 20.63
N HIS A 6 5.07 7.62 19.72
CA HIS A 6 4.70 7.72 18.30
C HIS A 6 3.18 7.51 18.13
N PRO A 7 2.45 8.44 17.47
CA PRO A 7 0.98 8.38 17.42
C PRO A 7 0.43 7.12 16.77
N ILE A 8 1.07 6.65 15.70
CA ILE A 8 0.69 5.43 14.99
C ILE A 8 1.00 4.22 15.88
N GLY A 9 2.23 4.12 16.44
CA GLY A 9 2.62 3.01 17.29
C GLY A 9 1.74 2.84 18.52
N PHE A 10 1.27 3.94 19.11
CA PHE A 10 0.34 3.91 20.23
C PHE A 10 -1.04 3.32 19.89
N ARG A 11 -1.45 3.37 18.60
CA ARG A 11 -2.76 2.96 18.11
C ARG A 11 -2.77 1.65 17.33
N LEU A 12 -1.59 1.03 17.15
CA LEU A 12 -1.48 -0.26 16.46
C LEU A 12 -2.25 -1.37 17.20
N GLY A 13 -2.90 -2.22 16.43
CA GLY A 13 -3.72 -3.32 16.94
C GLY A 13 -5.12 -2.91 17.41
N GLY A 14 -5.37 -1.61 17.61
CA GLY A 14 -6.69 -1.06 17.95
C GLY A 14 -7.32 -0.35 16.74
N VAL A 15 -7.01 0.94 16.61
CA VAL A 15 -7.56 1.81 15.56
C VAL A 15 -6.83 1.62 14.23
N GLN A 16 -5.51 1.45 14.29
CA GLN A 16 -4.66 1.28 13.09
C GLN A 16 -4.15 -0.15 12.97
N ASP A 17 -3.95 -0.58 11.74
CA ASP A 17 -3.38 -1.88 11.41
C ASP A 17 -1.90 -1.76 11.00
N TRP A 18 -1.21 -2.91 10.92
CA TRP A 18 0.17 -3.00 10.53
C TRP A 18 0.34 -2.74 9.03
N ARG A 19 1.53 -2.24 8.65
CA ARG A 19 1.90 -2.04 7.24
C ARG A 19 2.58 -3.25 6.62
N ALA A 20 2.88 -4.26 7.42
CA ALA A 20 3.46 -5.52 7.00
C ALA A 20 2.63 -6.66 7.62
N HIS A 21 2.08 -7.53 6.79
CA HIS A 21 1.20 -8.63 7.16
C HIS A 21 1.90 -9.96 6.87
N TRP A 22 2.91 -10.27 7.69
CA TRP A 22 3.63 -11.55 7.63
C TRP A 22 4.27 -11.87 8.97
N PHE A 23 4.59 -13.13 9.17
CA PHE A 23 5.26 -13.62 10.36
C PHE A 23 6.32 -14.65 9.98
N ALA A 24 7.46 -14.66 10.69
CA ALA A 24 8.49 -15.67 10.58
C ALA A 24 8.80 -16.25 11.97
N SER A 25 8.81 -17.59 12.08
CA SER A 25 9.06 -18.26 13.35
C SER A 25 10.54 -18.25 13.76
N LYS A 26 11.46 -18.23 12.78
CA LYS A 26 12.91 -18.20 13.04
C LYS A 26 13.44 -16.77 12.98
N ALA A 27 14.27 -16.40 13.93
CA ALA A 27 14.89 -15.07 14.01
C ALA A 27 15.77 -14.74 12.79
N SER A 28 16.45 -15.73 12.21
CA SER A 28 17.24 -15.57 10.98
C SER A 28 16.38 -15.16 9.78
N ASP A 29 15.25 -15.85 9.62
CA ASP A 29 14.31 -15.59 8.51
C ASP A 29 13.61 -14.24 8.71
N TYR A 30 13.25 -13.91 9.95
CA TYR A 30 12.68 -12.61 10.29
C TYR A 30 13.62 -11.45 9.90
N ARG A 31 14.94 -11.58 10.23
CA ARG A 31 15.95 -10.57 9.86
C ARG A 31 16.01 -10.41 8.35
N ARG A 32 16.17 -11.51 7.61
CA ARG A 32 16.24 -11.49 6.14
C ARG A 32 15.01 -10.84 5.51
N LEU A 33 13.81 -11.23 5.94
CA LEU A 33 12.56 -10.68 5.41
C LEU A 33 12.40 -9.19 5.73
N THR A 34 12.87 -8.74 6.89
CA THR A 34 12.85 -7.31 7.26
C THR A 34 13.80 -6.50 6.38
N GLU A 35 15.00 -7.04 6.09
CA GLU A 35 15.96 -6.40 5.17
C GLU A 35 15.41 -6.33 3.74
N GLU A 36 14.74 -7.39 3.28
CA GLU A 36 14.05 -7.40 1.99
C GLU A 36 12.93 -6.34 1.94
N ASP A 37 12.09 -6.25 2.99
CA ASP A 37 11.03 -5.23 3.07
C ASP A 37 11.59 -3.80 3.01
N GLN A 38 12.72 -3.56 3.66
CA GLN A 38 13.37 -2.26 3.63
C GLN A 38 13.90 -1.94 2.22
N LYS A 39 14.50 -2.92 1.53
CA LYS A 39 14.95 -2.77 0.13
C LYS A 39 13.78 -2.51 -0.81
N ILE A 40 12.65 -3.23 -0.65
CA ILE A 40 11.43 -3.02 -1.43
C ILE A 40 10.91 -1.58 -1.25
N ARG A 41 10.79 -1.13 0.00
CA ARG A 41 10.33 0.24 0.31
C ARG A 41 11.27 1.29 -0.25
N GLY A 42 12.59 1.09 -0.11
CA GLY A 42 13.63 1.97 -0.66
C GLY A 42 13.52 2.07 -2.18
N LEU A 43 13.47 0.92 -2.89
CA LEU A 43 13.34 0.88 -4.35
C LEU A 43 12.10 1.62 -4.86
N ILE A 44 10.94 1.40 -4.20
CA ILE A 44 9.70 2.08 -4.56
C ILE A 44 9.81 3.59 -4.31
N GLN A 45 10.38 3.97 -3.16
CA GLN A 45 10.52 5.36 -2.78
C GLN A 45 11.51 6.10 -3.68
N ASP A 46 12.67 5.52 -3.99
CA ASP A 46 13.68 6.13 -4.85
C ASP A 46 13.18 6.31 -6.29
N ARG A 47 12.44 5.32 -6.81
CA ARG A 47 11.90 5.38 -8.18
C ARG A 47 10.79 6.42 -8.36
N TYR A 48 9.99 6.65 -7.31
CA TYR A 48 8.80 7.51 -7.38
C TYR A 48 8.84 8.70 -6.40
N ALA A 49 10.00 9.01 -5.79
CA ALA A 49 10.14 10.05 -4.77
C ALA A 49 9.56 11.39 -5.20
N GLU A 50 9.83 11.83 -6.43
CA GLU A 50 9.45 13.17 -6.89
C GLU A 50 8.03 13.25 -7.48
N SER A 51 7.52 12.15 -8.04
CA SER A 51 6.31 12.22 -8.87
C SER A 51 5.16 11.35 -8.36
N GLY A 52 5.47 10.28 -7.63
CA GLY A 52 4.51 9.22 -7.31
C GLY A 52 3.50 9.57 -6.24
N ALA A 53 3.73 10.61 -5.42
CA ALA A 53 2.87 10.96 -4.29
C ALA A 53 2.41 9.72 -3.51
N ILE A 54 3.38 8.89 -3.10
CA ILE A 54 3.13 7.65 -2.37
C ILE A 54 2.91 7.98 -0.90
N SER A 55 1.79 7.52 -0.34
CA SER A 55 1.49 7.64 1.07
C SER A 55 2.14 6.52 1.87
N ARG A 56 1.79 5.28 1.51
CA ARG A 56 2.27 4.09 2.23
C ARG A 56 2.38 2.90 1.29
N VAL A 57 3.26 1.98 1.68
CA VAL A 57 3.46 0.69 1.03
C VAL A 57 3.13 -0.40 2.04
N GLU A 58 2.17 -1.25 1.71
CA GLU A 58 1.77 -2.40 2.51
C GLU A 58 2.33 -3.67 1.87
N ILE A 59 2.88 -4.56 2.70
CA ILE A 59 3.56 -5.77 2.23
C ILE A 59 2.93 -6.98 2.89
N GLU A 60 2.41 -7.88 2.08
CA GLU A 60 1.86 -9.16 2.51
C GLU A 60 2.71 -10.28 1.93
N ARG A 61 3.13 -11.22 2.77
CA ARG A 61 3.98 -12.34 2.33
C ARG A 61 3.27 -13.66 2.56
N GLY A 62 3.03 -14.37 1.47
CA GLY A 62 2.67 -15.79 1.48
C GLY A 62 3.91 -16.68 1.48
N ALA A 63 3.70 -17.99 1.37
CA ALA A 63 4.79 -18.97 1.29
C ALA A 63 5.66 -18.77 0.03
N GLN A 64 5.03 -18.57 -1.13
CA GLN A 64 5.71 -18.38 -2.42
C GLN A 64 5.36 -17.06 -3.12
N ASP A 65 4.35 -16.36 -2.64
CA ASP A 65 3.84 -15.11 -3.22
C ASP A 65 4.18 -13.91 -2.33
N LEU A 66 4.46 -12.80 -2.99
CA LEU A 66 4.62 -11.49 -2.38
C LEU A 66 3.55 -10.56 -2.95
N VAL A 67 2.75 -9.94 -2.10
CA VAL A 67 1.78 -8.92 -2.50
C VAL A 67 2.22 -7.57 -1.96
N VAL A 68 2.46 -6.63 -2.84
CA VAL A 68 2.83 -5.25 -2.47
C VAL A 68 1.70 -4.32 -2.89
N THR A 69 1.07 -3.69 -1.91
CA THR A 69 0.02 -2.71 -2.14
C THR A 69 0.58 -1.31 -1.96
N ILE A 70 0.51 -0.51 -3.01
CA ILE A 70 1.00 0.87 -3.05
C ILE A 70 -0.19 1.83 -3.00
N ASN A 71 -0.29 2.59 -1.90
CA ASN A 71 -1.31 3.63 -1.75
C ASN A 71 -0.74 4.96 -2.26
N THR A 72 -1.35 5.52 -3.31
CA THR A 72 -0.87 6.73 -3.99
C THR A 72 -2.01 7.68 -4.34
N ALA A 73 -1.72 8.98 -4.40
CA ALA A 73 -2.65 9.98 -4.92
C ALA A 73 -2.61 10.08 -6.46
N ARG A 74 -1.57 9.51 -7.12
CA ARG A 74 -1.38 9.61 -8.58
C ARG A 74 -1.09 8.25 -9.19
N PRO A 75 -2.08 7.35 -9.26
CA PRO A 75 -1.87 5.98 -9.75
C PRO A 75 -1.36 5.94 -11.20
N GLY A 76 -1.79 6.87 -12.05
CA GLY A 76 -1.36 6.92 -13.44
C GLY A 76 0.14 7.06 -13.66
N ILE A 77 0.87 7.69 -12.73
CA ILE A 77 2.33 7.83 -12.80
C ILE A 77 3.03 6.50 -12.52
N ILE A 78 2.49 5.72 -11.57
CA ILE A 78 3.04 4.42 -11.21
C ILE A 78 2.72 3.39 -12.29
N ILE A 79 1.48 3.41 -12.82
CA ILE A 79 1.04 2.48 -13.86
C ILE A 79 1.81 2.72 -15.15
N GLY A 80 2.00 4.00 -15.54
CA GLY A 80 2.64 4.37 -16.79
C GLY A 80 1.77 4.11 -18.02
N ARG A 81 2.32 4.35 -19.20
CA ARG A 81 1.61 4.10 -20.45
C ARG A 81 1.50 2.59 -20.71
N GLY A 82 0.26 2.08 -20.80
CA GLY A 82 0.03 0.66 -21.06
C GLY A 82 0.52 -0.30 -19.98
N GLY A 83 0.80 0.16 -18.75
CA GLY A 83 1.26 -0.70 -17.66
C GLY A 83 2.75 -0.99 -17.62
N THR A 84 3.56 -0.44 -18.55
CA THR A 84 4.99 -0.76 -18.67
C THR A 84 5.79 -0.54 -17.39
N ARG A 85 5.50 0.54 -16.65
CA ARG A 85 6.22 0.85 -15.39
C ARG A 85 5.88 -0.13 -14.26
N VAL A 86 4.66 -0.63 -14.22
CA VAL A 86 4.25 -1.66 -13.25
C VAL A 86 4.93 -2.98 -13.55
N ASP A 87 5.01 -3.37 -14.84
CA ASP A 87 5.66 -4.61 -15.22
C ASP A 87 7.18 -4.56 -14.97
N GLU A 88 7.83 -3.42 -15.23
CA GLU A 88 9.23 -3.19 -14.87
C GLU A 88 9.44 -3.30 -13.35
N LEU A 89 8.59 -2.62 -12.55
CA LEU A 89 8.67 -2.66 -11.10
C LEU A 89 8.46 -4.08 -10.57
N ARG A 90 7.50 -4.81 -11.15
CA ARG A 90 7.26 -6.21 -10.83
C ARG A 90 8.49 -7.07 -11.10
N GLY A 91 9.12 -6.92 -12.27
CA GLY A 91 10.34 -7.63 -12.60
C GLY A 91 11.51 -7.32 -11.65
N ASP A 92 11.64 -6.07 -11.22
CA ASP A 92 12.68 -5.67 -10.27
C ASP A 92 12.40 -6.24 -8.85
N LEU A 93 11.14 -6.30 -8.43
CA LEU A 93 10.75 -6.93 -7.18
C LEU A 93 10.96 -8.46 -7.21
N GLU A 94 10.65 -9.12 -8.31
CA GLU A 94 10.89 -10.55 -8.48
C GLU A 94 12.39 -10.89 -8.45
N LYS A 95 13.26 -10.05 -9.04
CA LYS A 95 14.72 -10.20 -8.93
C LYS A 95 15.23 -10.03 -7.50
N LEU A 96 14.64 -9.11 -6.72
CA LEU A 96 15.03 -8.83 -5.34
C LEU A 96 14.62 -9.95 -4.37
N THR A 97 13.46 -10.53 -4.57
CA THR A 97 12.84 -11.43 -3.58
C THR A 97 12.84 -12.89 -4.00
N GLU A 98 13.21 -13.19 -5.26
CA GLU A 98 13.16 -14.53 -5.87
C GLU A 98 11.77 -15.20 -5.76
N LYS A 99 10.72 -14.40 -5.52
CA LYS A 99 9.33 -14.82 -5.38
C LYS A 99 8.45 -14.15 -6.41
N ARG A 100 7.33 -14.79 -6.72
CA ARG A 100 6.30 -14.17 -7.57
C ARG A 100 5.73 -12.95 -6.85
N SER A 101 5.79 -11.79 -7.49
CA SER A 101 5.28 -10.55 -6.93
C SER A 101 3.99 -10.11 -7.62
N ARG A 102 3.01 -9.71 -6.80
CA ARG A 102 1.77 -9.06 -7.24
C ARG A 102 1.78 -7.63 -6.76
N LEU A 103 1.51 -6.71 -7.67
CA LEU A 103 1.41 -5.29 -7.35
C LEU A 103 -0.04 -4.85 -7.39
N ASN A 104 -0.51 -4.30 -6.27
CA ASN A 104 -1.81 -3.66 -6.15
C ASN A 104 -1.58 -2.17 -6.01
N ILE A 105 -2.25 -1.37 -6.83
CA ILE A 105 -2.17 0.10 -6.76
C ILE A 105 -3.54 0.59 -6.31
N GLN A 106 -3.56 1.24 -5.14
CA GLN A 106 -4.76 1.83 -4.57
C GLN A 106 -4.69 3.35 -4.65
N GLU A 107 -5.74 3.95 -5.19
CA GLU A 107 -5.87 5.39 -5.26
C GLU A 107 -6.39 5.97 -3.95
N ILE A 108 -5.73 7.02 -3.49
CA ILE A 108 -6.18 7.83 -2.36
C ILE A 108 -7.04 8.97 -2.92
N ARG A 109 -8.35 8.90 -2.69
CA ARG A 109 -9.31 9.89 -3.22
C ARG A 109 -9.16 11.27 -2.59
N GLN A 110 -8.72 11.35 -1.33
CA GLN A 110 -8.57 12.59 -0.58
C GLN A 110 -7.14 12.72 -0.02
N PRO A 111 -6.18 13.16 -0.85
CA PRO A 111 -4.78 13.27 -0.46
C PRO A 111 -4.55 14.31 0.67
N GLU A 112 -5.47 15.26 0.84
CA GLU A 112 -5.39 16.27 1.89
C GLU A 112 -5.65 15.72 3.30
N LEU A 113 -6.23 14.53 3.42
CA LEU A 113 -6.45 13.84 4.70
C LEU A 113 -5.32 12.89 5.08
N ASP A 114 -4.34 12.70 4.19
CA ASP A 114 -3.18 11.84 4.42
C ASP A 114 -1.99 12.67 4.90
N ALA A 115 -1.47 12.35 6.08
CA ALA A 115 -0.38 13.12 6.68
C ALA A 115 0.92 13.05 5.88
N THR A 116 1.20 11.93 5.21
CA THR A 116 2.42 11.75 4.40
C THR A 116 2.37 12.67 3.19
N LEU A 117 1.24 12.68 2.46
CA LEU A 117 1.08 13.49 1.26
C LEU A 117 1.07 14.99 1.57
N VAL A 118 0.41 15.38 2.67
CA VAL A 118 0.43 16.78 3.13
C VAL A 118 1.85 17.18 3.53
N GLY A 119 2.58 16.32 4.25
CA GLY A 119 3.96 16.56 4.63
C GLY A 119 4.89 16.72 3.43
N GLN A 120 4.77 15.85 2.42
CA GLN A 120 5.51 15.93 1.16
C GLN A 120 5.20 17.23 0.40
N SER A 121 3.92 17.60 0.30
CA SER A 121 3.51 18.83 -0.37
C SER A 121 4.09 20.09 0.31
N ILE A 122 4.17 20.12 1.65
CA ILE A 122 4.82 21.20 2.38
C ILE A 122 6.33 21.19 2.10
N ALA A 123 6.98 20.01 2.13
CA ALA A 123 8.41 19.88 1.86
C ALA A 123 8.78 20.38 0.46
N GLU A 124 8.05 19.96 -0.57
CA GLU A 124 8.24 20.44 -1.96
C GLU A 124 8.11 21.95 -2.08
N GLN A 125 7.13 22.57 -1.39
CA GLN A 125 6.97 24.02 -1.40
C GLN A 125 8.15 24.73 -0.73
N LEU A 126 8.70 24.15 0.35
CA LEU A 126 9.89 24.69 1.03
C LEU A 126 11.15 24.60 0.14
N GLU A 127 11.31 23.52 -0.59
CA GLU A 127 12.40 23.35 -1.57
C GLU A 127 12.30 24.36 -2.72
N ARG A 128 11.07 24.65 -3.15
CA ARG A 128 10.78 25.72 -4.12
C ARG A 128 10.87 27.14 -3.54
N ARG A 129 11.42 27.29 -2.32
CA ARG A 129 11.64 28.58 -1.63
C ARG A 129 10.37 29.36 -1.31
N VAL A 130 9.23 28.70 -1.18
CA VAL A 130 8.01 29.32 -0.68
C VAL A 130 8.18 29.63 0.82
N ALA A 131 7.68 30.77 1.27
CA ALA A 131 7.72 31.14 2.68
C ALA A 131 6.99 30.07 3.53
N TYR A 132 7.69 29.49 4.51
CA TYR A 132 7.19 28.37 5.31
C TYR A 132 5.84 28.62 5.97
N ARG A 133 5.60 29.87 6.46
CA ARG A 133 4.32 30.25 7.06
C ARG A 133 3.16 30.17 6.07
N ARG A 134 3.41 30.55 4.82
CA ARG A 134 2.40 30.48 3.75
C ARG A 134 2.12 29.04 3.36
N ALA A 135 3.18 28.23 3.18
CA ALA A 135 3.06 26.82 2.84
C ALA A 135 2.26 26.03 3.90
N VAL A 136 2.61 26.22 5.18
CA VAL A 136 1.91 25.55 6.28
C VAL A 136 0.45 25.99 6.39
N ARG A 137 0.18 27.30 6.32
CA ARG A 137 -1.19 27.82 6.40
C ARG A 137 -2.08 27.29 5.27
N LEU A 138 -1.56 27.28 4.05
CA LEU A 138 -2.28 26.78 2.89
C LEU A 138 -2.59 25.28 3.02
N ALA A 139 -1.61 24.49 3.47
CA ALA A 139 -1.81 23.07 3.71
C ALA A 139 -2.87 22.82 4.79
N MET A 140 -2.78 23.53 5.93
CA MET A 140 -3.77 23.43 7.01
C MET A 140 -5.19 23.79 6.54
N GLN A 141 -5.32 24.88 5.80
CA GLN A 141 -6.61 25.31 5.27
C GLN A 141 -7.23 24.24 4.34
N ARG A 142 -6.45 23.66 3.43
CA ARG A 142 -6.91 22.60 2.53
C ARG A 142 -7.36 21.37 3.30
N THR A 143 -6.56 20.92 4.28
CA THR A 143 -6.89 19.76 5.11
C THR A 143 -8.19 19.97 5.91
N MET A 144 -8.38 21.17 6.48
CA MET A 144 -9.62 21.49 7.19
C MET A 144 -10.84 21.55 6.26
N GLN A 145 -10.67 22.09 5.04
CA GLN A 145 -11.73 22.12 4.02
C GLN A 145 -12.10 20.72 3.53
N SER A 146 -11.14 19.76 3.51
CA SER A 146 -11.38 18.37 3.13
C SER A 146 -12.05 17.54 4.24
N GLY A 147 -12.39 18.16 5.38
CA GLY A 147 -13.19 17.53 6.44
C GLY A 147 -12.38 16.97 7.61
N ALA A 148 -11.10 17.33 7.77
CA ALA A 148 -10.35 17.00 8.97
C ALA A 148 -10.93 17.74 10.18
N LEU A 149 -11.00 17.08 11.33
CA LEU A 149 -11.43 17.69 12.60
C LEU A 149 -10.31 18.46 13.30
N GLY A 150 -9.09 18.26 12.85
CA GLY A 150 -7.95 19.03 13.33
C GLY A 150 -6.65 18.61 12.71
N ILE A 151 -5.75 19.58 12.59
CA ILE A 151 -4.41 19.43 12.07
C ILE A 151 -3.40 20.10 12.98
N LYS A 152 -2.23 19.50 13.08
CA LYS A 152 -1.06 20.08 13.73
C LYS A 152 0.15 19.89 12.85
N VAL A 153 0.84 20.96 12.54
CA VAL A 153 2.09 20.95 11.78
C VAL A 153 3.21 21.53 12.64
N VAL A 154 4.36 20.88 12.62
CA VAL A 154 5.57 21.33 13.29
C VAL A 154 6.69 21.35 12.25
N VAL A 155 7.27 22.51 12.03
CA VAL A 155 8.39 22.71 11.12
C VAL A 155 9.61 23.09 11.95
N SER A 156 10.74 22.41 11.74
CA SER A 156 11.97 22.60 12.49
C SER A 156 13.19 22.65 11.57
N GLY A 157 14.11 23.54 11.86
CA GLY A 157 15.33 23.74 11.08
C GLY A 157 15.66 25.22 10.90
N ARG A 158 16.48 25.53 9.89
CA ARG A 158 16.84 26.91 9.51
C ARG A 158 15.72 27.55 8.69
N LEU A 159 14.66 27.94 9.38
CA LEU A 159 13.44 28.45 8.74
C LEU A 159 13.70 29.81 8.05
N GLY A 160 13.44 29.86 6.75
CA GLY A 160 13.67 31.05 5.93
C GLY A 160 15.15 31.39 5.74
N GLY A 161 16.07 30.42 5.92
CA GLY A 161 17.51 30.63 5.78
C GLY A 161 18.17 31.27 7.00
N ALA A 162 17.45 31.36 8.14
CA ALA A 162 18.03 31.90 9.38
C ALA A 162 19.22 31.09 9.84
N GLU A 163 20.25 31.74 10.41
CA GLU A 163 21.46 31.07 10.87
C GLU A 163 21.18 30.13 12.04
N ILE A 164 20.32 30.55 12.96
CA ILE A 164 19.91 29.73 14.11
C ILE A 164 18.66 28.95 13.78
N ALA A 165 18.73 27.62 13.96
CA ALA A 165 17.59 26.75 13.79
C ALA A 165 16.51 27.01 14.85
N ARG A 166 15.26 26.96 14.44
CA ARG A 166 14.11 27.12 15.33
C ARG A 166 12.98 26.18 14.94
N THR A 167 12.05 26.01 15.87
CA THR A 167 10.86 25.18 15.67
C THR A 167 9.61 26.06 15.70
N ASP A 168 8.82 26.01 14.64
CA ASP A 168 7.50 26.63 14.58
C ASP A 168 6.40 25.57 14.65
N LYS A 169 5.35 25.82 15.44
CA LYS A 169 4.25 24.91 15.69
C LYS A 169 2.95 25.62 15.37
N GLN A 170 2.20 25.10 14.41
CA GLN A 170 0.88 25.59 14.06
C GLN A 170 -0.14 24.46 14.27
N LYS A 171 -1.31 24.83 14.80
CA LYS A 171 -2.39 23.90 15.11
C LYS A 171 -3.73 24.56 14.82
N GLU A 172 -4.62 23.79 14.20
CA GLU A 172 -6.00 24.18 13.95
C GLU A 172 -6.92 23.02 14.31
N GLY A 173 -8.06 23.31 14.90
CA GLY A 173 -8.97 22.27 15.39
C GLY A 173 -8.45 21.46 16.59
N ARG A 174 -8.94 20.23 16.71
CA ARG A 174 -8.64 19.33 17.84
C ARG A 174 -7.63 18.26 17.41
N THR A 175 -6.63 17.97 18.24
CA THR A 175 -5.66 16.88 18.01
C THR A 175 -5.44 16.10 19.32
N PRO A 176 -6.38 15.19 19.68
CA PRO A 176 -6.35 14.49 20.96
C PRO A 176 -5.33 13.34 20.93
N LEU A 177 -4.05 13.61 21.18
CA LEU A 177 -2.98 12.61 21.11
C LEU A 177 -3.09 11.51 22.19
N HIS A 178 -3.69 11.80 23.35
CA HIS A 178 -3.84 10.86 24.45
C HIS A 178 -5.06 9.94 24.29
N THR A 179 -6.01 10.27 23.42
CA THR A 179 -7.21 9.47 23.19
C THR A 179 -6.89 8.32 22.25
N LEU A 180 -6.98 7.07 22.74
CA LEU A 180 -6.64 5.88 21.96
C LEU A 180 -7.58 5.66 20.78
N ARG A 181 -8.89 5.91 20.95
CA ARG A 181 -9.91 5.77 19.90
C ARG A 181 -9.81 6.80 18.78
N ALA A 182 -9.05 7.88 18.98
CA ALA A 182 -8.89 8.93 17.97
C ALA A 182 -8.06 8.42 16.79
N GLN A 183 -8.61 8.56 15.59
CA GLN A 183 -7.91 8.26 14.35
C GLN A 183 -7.00 9.43 14.00
N ILE A 184 -5.71 9.25 14.25
CA ILE A 184 -4.69 10.25 13.99
C ILE A 184 -3.69 9.67 13.03
N ASP A 185 -3.57 10.29 11.87
CA ASP A 185 -2.49 10.01 10.94
C ASP A 185 -1.28 10.90 11.24
N PHE A 186 -0.08 10.36 11.06
CA PHE A 186 1.17 11.04 11.38
C PHE A 186 2.24 10.73 10.34
N ALA A 187 2.91 11.78 9.90
CA ALA A 187 4.06 11.66 9.01
C ALA A 187 5.18 12.63 9.37
N VAL A 188 6.37 12.23 8.98
CA VAL A 188 7.58 13.06 9.02
C VAL A 188 8.11 13.15 7.60
N SER A 189 8.30 14.38 7.12
CA SER A 189 8.85 14.67 5.81
C SER A 189 10.05 15.61 5.97
N GLU A 190 11.00 15.49 5.07
CA GLU A 190 12.21 16.30 5.07
C GLU A 190 12.28 17.11 3.78
N ALA A 191 12.51 18.43 3.92
CA ALA A 191 12.75 19.32 2.81
C ALA A 191 14.25 19.62 2.72
N LYS A 192 14.87 19.28 1.61
CA LYS A 192 16.30 19.55 1.35
C LYS A 192 16.47 20.93 0.75
N THR A 193 16.84 21.89 1.57
CA THR A 193 17.06 23.27 1.13
C THR A 193 18.55 23.59 0.96
N THR A 194 18.88 24.69 0.29
CA THR A 194 20.28 25.15 0.12
C THR A 194 20.95 25.46 1.46
N PHE A 195 20.19 25.76 2.52
CA PHE A 195 20.68 26.08 3.87
C PHE A 195 20.68 24.87 4.82
N GLY A 196 20.35 23.68 4.33
CA GLY A 196 20.25 22.45 5.11
C GLY A 196 18.85 21.82 5.05
N VAL A 197 18.64 20.80 5.89
CA VAL A 197 17.38 20.06 5.94
C VAL A 197 16.41 20.70 6.91
N VAL A 198 15.17 20.87 6.46
CA VAL A 198 14.04 21.32 7.28
C VAL A 198 13.09 20.14 7.48
N GLY A 199 12.90 19.75 8.74
CA GLY A 199 11.99 18.67 9.11
C GLY A 199 10.55 19.17 9.27
N VAL A 200 9.61 18.48 8.65
CA VAL A 200 8.16 18.76 8.74
C VAL A 200 7.48 17.56 9.39
N LYS A 201 6.77 17.79 10.49
CA LYS A 201 5.95 16.77 11.16
C LYS A 201 4.49 17.18 11.09
N VAL A 202 3.65 16.27 10.60
CA VAL A 202 2.22 16.51 10.39
C VAL A 202 1.42 15.50 11.19
N TRP A 203 0.37 15.97 11.88
CA TRP A 203 -0.65 15.17 12.55
C TRP A 203 -2.00 15.60 12.02
N ILE A 204 -2.80 14.68 11.52
CA ILE A 204 -4.15 14.92 11.04
C ILE A 204 -5.12 14.06 11.85
N TYR A 205 -6.11 14.70 12.42
CA TYR A 205 -7.18 14.04 13.15
C TYR A 205 -8.45 14.04 12.30
N THR A 206 -8.90 12.86 11.94
CA THR A 206 -10.09 12.67 11.07
C THR A 206 -11.36 12.33 11.85
N GLY A 207 -11.24 11.80 13.07
CA GLY A 207 -12.40 11.46 13.89
C GLY A 207 -12.10 10.39 14.94
N ASP A 208 -13.11 10.04 15.71
CA ASP A 208 -13.02 8.94 16.67
C ASP A 208 -13.54 7.66 16.03
N MET A 209 -12.75 6.60 16.09
CA MET A 209 -13.17 5.26 15.70
C MET A 209 -13.68 4.55 16.96
N ILE A 210 -15.00 4.44 17.08
CA ILE A 210 -15.61 3.60 18.12
C ILE A 210 -15.70 2.20 17.50
N PRO A 211 -14.96 1.21 18.01
CA PRO A 211 -15.09 -0.15 17.53
C PRO A 211 -16.49 -0.65 17.89
N SER A 212 -17.41 -0.66 16.93
CA SER A 212 -18.68 -1.35 17.11
C SER A 212 -18.41 -2.85 17.25
N ALA A 213 -19.24 -3.55 18.03
CA ALA A 213 -19.12 -4.99 18.20
C ALA A 213 -19.15 -5.74 16.84
N GLU A 214 -19.82 -5.18 15.83
CA GLU A 214 -19.88 -5.68 14.47
C GLU A 214 -18.53 -5.52 13.74
N ASN A 215 -17.86 -4.37 13.88
CA ASN A 215 -16.54 -4.14 13.29
C ASN A 215 -15.46 -5.05 13.93
N LEU A 216 -15.57 -5.33 15.23
CA LEU A 216 -14.70 -6.28 15.91
C LEU A 216 -14.94 -7.72 15.43
N ARG A 217 -16.20 -8.11 15.23
CA ARG A 217 -16.57 -9.42 14.68
C ARG A 217 -16.15 -9.57 13.24
N ALA A 218 -16.35 -8.56 12.39
CA ALA A 218 -15.92 -8.56 10.99
C ALA A 218 -14.39 -8.67 10.87
N ARG A 219 -13.63 -7.96 11.70
CA ARG A 219 -12.16 -8.09 11.77
C ARG A 219 -11.70 -9.46 12.27
N ALA A 220 -12.41 -10.03 13.25
CA ALA A 220 -12.13 -11.38 13.74
C ALA A 220 -12.42 -12.44 12.66
N GLN A 221 -13.53 -12.31 11.93
CA GLN A 221 -13.90 -13.20 10.83
C GLN A 221 -12.94 -13.12 9.66
N SER A 222 -12.51 -11.92 9.27
CA SER A 222 -11.51 -11.77 8.20
C SER A 222 -10.14 -12.36 8.59
N ARG A 223 -9.75 -12.30 9.86
CA ARG A 223 -8.53 -12.96 10.36
C ARG A 223 -8.66 -14.49 10.36
N LEU A 224 -9.82 -15.02 10.71
CA LEU A 224 -10.10 -16.45 10.70
C LEU A 224 -10.17 -17.01 9.28
N SER A 225 -10.75 -16.27 8.33
CA SER A 225 -10.80 -16.68 6.91
C SER A 225 -9.41 -16.68 6.25
N LEU A 226 -8.54 -15.75 6.61
CA LEU A 226 -7.13 -15.74 6.17
C LEU A 226 -6.33 -16.93 6.75
N GLY A 227 -6.60 -17.32 8.01
CA GLY A 227 -5.99 -18.51 8.64
C GLY A 227 -6.49 -19.84 8.04
N ALA A 228 -7.79 -19.94 7.78
CA ALA A 228 -8.40 -21.16 7.23
C ALA A 228 -7.98 -21.46 5.78
N SER A 229 -7.62 -20.46 5.00
CA SER A 229 -7.10 -20.61 3.63
C SER A 229 -5.70 -21.24 3.60
N GLN A 230 -4.97 -21.24 4.71
CA GLN A 230 -3.63 -21.84 4.81
C GLN A 230 -3.68 -23.31 5.28
N GLU A 231 -4.69 -23.73 6.00
CA GLU A 231 -4.79 -25.12 6.49
C GLU A 231 -5.45 -26.08 5.50
N GLY A 232 -6.20 -25.60 4.50
CA GLY A 232 -6.92 -26.41 3.52
C GLY A 232 -6.08 -27.03 2.39
N GLN A 233 -4.83 -26.64 2.21
CA GLN A 233 -3.96 -27.15 1.13
C GLN A 233 -2.94 -28.22 1.57
N GLY A 234 -2.91 -28.58 2.83
CA GLY A 234 -1.98 -29.59 3.37
C GLY A 234 -2.52 -31.01 3.49
N ALA A 235 -3.81 -31.27 3.24
CA ALA A 235 -4.46 -32.56 3.57
C ALA A 235 -4.99 -33.38 2.37
N GLN A 236 -4.49 -33.15 1.15
CA GLN A 236 -4.82 -34.05 0.02
C GLN A 236 -3.57 -34.64 -0.62
N GLY A 237 -2.90 -35.49 0.13
CA GLY A 237 -1.76 -36.27 -0.35
C GLY A 237 -1.58 -37.54 0.47
N GLY A 238 -2.34 -38.57 0.22
CA GLY A 238 -1.99 -39.86 0.83
C GLY A 238 -3.14 -40.80 1.10
N SER A 239 -3.66 -41.49 0.09
CA SER A 239 -4.04 -42.92 0.18
C SER A 239 -4.52 -43.44 -1.17
N GLN A 240 -3.58 -43.81 -2.03
CA GLN A 240 -3.84 -44.81 -3.05
C GLN A 240 -3.38 -46.15 -2.51
N LYS A 241 -4.34 -47.00 -2.12
CA LYS A 241 -4.15 -48.44 -1.97
C LYS A 241 -4.17 -49.10 -3.36
N PRO A 242 -3.29 -50.03 -3.68
CA PRO A 242 -3.38 -50.85 -4.87
C PRO A 242 -4.34 -52.02 -4.60
N SER A 243 -5.41 -52.16 -5.35
CA SER A 243 -6.18 -53.37 -5.44
C SER A 243 -5.97 -53.97 -6.82
N GLY A 244 -5.45 -55.19 -6.79
CA GLY A 244 -5.17 -56.00 -7.94
C GLY A 244 -6.39 -56.66 -8.57
N GLY A 245 -6.20 -57.06 -9.82
CA GLY A 245 -6.62 -58.34 -10.40
C GLY A 245 -8.05 -58.51 -10.79
N GLY A 246 -8.23 -58.87 -12.05
CA GLY A 246 -9.39 -59.68 -12.42
C GLY A 246 -9.99 -59.33 -13.78
N GLY A 247 -9.67 -60.17 -14.72
CA GLY A 247 -10.01 -60.24 -16.11
C GLY A 247 -11.50 -60.32 -16.47
N GLY A 248 -11.79 -60.20 -17.76
CA GLY A 248 -13.09 -60.43 -18.31
C GLY A 248 -13.27 -59.92 -19.72
N ARG A 249 -13.22 -60.82 -20.64
CA ARG A 249 -13.40 -60.75 -22.11
C ARG A 249 -14.81 -60.33 -22.54
N SER A 250 -14.85 -59.99 -23.84
CA SER A 250 -15.98 -60.01 -24.82
C SER A 250 -16.57 -58.64 -25.07
N GLY A 251 -16.69 -58.09 -26.27
CA GLY A 251 -17.03 -58.66 -27.55
C GLY A 251 -18.11 -57.81 -28.17
N GLY A 252 -17.97 -57.45 -29.46
CA GLY A 252 -19.11 -57.03 -30.27
C GLY A 252 -19.15 -55.57 -30.69
N ARG A 253 -18.66 -55.24 -31.90
CA ARG A 253 -19.38 -55.03 -33.17
C ARG A 253 -20.23 -53.75 -33.30
N SER A 254 -19.79 -52.91 -34.25
CA SER A 254 -20.46 -52.52 -35.50
C SER A 254 -21.28 -51.23 -35.54
N GLY A 255 -21.00 -50.50 -36.61
CA GLY A 255 -21.92 -49.63 -37.38
C GLY A 255 -21.67 -48.16 -37.14
N GLY A 256 -21.24 -47.31 -38.06
CA GLY A 256 -21.59 -47.22 -39.48
C GLY A 256 -22.32 -45.90 -39.71
N GLY A 257 -21.90 -45.11 -40.69
CA GLY A 257 -22.64 -43.96 -41.21
C GLY A 257 -21.92 -42.61 -41.06
N GLN A 258 -21.09 -42.12 -41.99
CA GLN A 258 -21.34 -41.44 -43.27
C GLN A 258 -22.40 -40.31 -43.23
N SER A 259 -21.92 -39.09 -43.50
CA SER A 259 -22.24 -38.23 -44.67
C SER A 259 -22.04 -36.79 -44.25
N SER A 260 -21.13 -36.00 -44.83
CA SER A 260 -21.16 -35.28 -46.10
C SER A 260 -22.04 -34.01 -46.11
N GLY A 261 -21.43 -32.92 -46.56
CA GLY A 261 -22.06 -31.73 -47.05
C GLY A 261 -21.30 -30.46 -46.69
N LYS A 262 -20.29 -29.97 -47.47
CA LYS A 262 -20.37 -29.07 -48.63
C LYS A 262 -21.35 -27.90 -48.41
N ALA A 263 -20.97 -26.66 -48.54
CA ALA A 263 -20.35 -25.83 -49.48
C ALA A 263 -20.67 -24.36 -49.23
N SER A 264 -19.76 -23.51 -49.64
CA SER A 264 -19.88 -22.24 -50.38
C SER A 264 -20.56 -21.09 -49.70
N GLY A 265 -20.11 -19.87 -49.73
CA GLY A 265 -19.35 -19.09 -50.64
C GLY A 265 -19.75 -17.63 -50.57
N ALA A 266 -18.91 -16.76 -51.10
CA ALA A 266 -19.15 -15.40 -51.54
C ALA A 266 -18.87 -14.25 -50.55
N ARG A 267 -17.72 -13.52 -50.64
CA ARG A 267 -17.39 -12.35 -51.51
C ARG A 267 -18.46 -11.25 -51.61
N ASN A 268 -18.08 -10.08 -51.09
CA ASN A 268 -18.20 -8.75 -51.71
C ASN A 268 -17.64 -7.71 -50.75
N ASP A 269 -16.57 -7.02 -50.96
CA ASP A 269 -16.08 -6.02 -51.92
C ASP A 269 -16.93 -4.73 -51.97
N ARG A 270 -16.18 -3.62 -52.00
CA ARG A 270 -16.52 -2.19 -52.18
C ARG A 270 -16.77 -1.43 -50.89
N GLY A 271 -16.08 -0.33 -50.56
CA GLY A 271 -15.33 0.61 -51.40
C GLY A 271 -15.68 2.03 -50.94
N LYS A 272 -14.59 2.82 -50.72
CA LYS A 272 -14.56 4.30 -50.85
C LYS A 272 -15.63 5.16 -50.17
N LYS A 273 -15.24 5.95 -49.16
CA LYS A 273 -14.88 7.36 -49.37
C LYS A 273 -14.09 7.81 -48.14
#